data_2b504b5c316fbccd55ce4afd4393d7ca
#
_entry.id   2b504b5c316fbccd55ce4afd4393d7ca
#
_cell.length_a   1.000
_cell.length_b   1.000
_cell.length_c   1.000
_cell.angle_alpha   90.00
_cell.angle_beta   90.00
_cell.angle_gamma   90.00
#
_symmetry.space_group_name_H-M   'P 1'
#
loop_
_entity.id
_entity.type
_entity.pdbx_description
1 polymer ?
#
loop_
_entity_poly.entity_id
_entity_poly.type
_entity_poly.pdbx_seq_one_letter_code
_entity_poly.pdbx_strand_id
1 'polypeptide(L)'
;SREETPLIGPILVLPYVPLLASWAGFLNDLLAPFLLSFQRTRIFGFAMVVVFHSITHLLFDIGIFPFLMISNATLFFDPSWPRRIPGVRRLFEGERGVPEFGRSVRAWAVALVALHLSFQVLFPLRTFAYGGDVLWHEQGMRWSWRVMLRKKTGDVSFRVRARELDREKVVPSTRYLTLLQHMEMVGQPDLILQLAHHVAADLERRGYHDVEVYADAWVSVNGRPAARLIEPDVDLTKIRDSIWPARYITPAPEG
;
A
#
# COMPACT_ATOMS: atom_id res chain seq x y z
N SER A 1 -2.72 10.91 18.86
CA SER A 1 -1.67 9.91 19.21
C SER A 1 -2.35 8.67 19.79
N ARG A 2 -1.63 7.52 19.85
CA ARG A 2 -2.19 6.29 20.44
C ARG A 2 -2.57 6.46 21.92
N GLU A 3 -1.95 7.40 22.62
CA GLU A 3 -2.21 7.75 24.00
C GLU A 3 -3.55 8.46 24.20
N GLU A 4 -4.07 9.12 23.16
CA GLU A 4 -5.31 9.89 23.21
C GLU A 4 -6.56 9.04 22.97
N THR A 5 -6.41 7.73 22.70
CA THR A 5 -7.56 6.85 22.54
C THR A 5 -8.17 6.53 23.91
N PRO A 6 -9.39 7.00 24.21
CA PRO A 6 -10.02 6.77 25.52
C PRO A 6 -10.10 5.26 25.81
N LEU A 7 -9.84 4.86 27.07
CA LEU A 7 -9.91 3.50 27.60
C LEU A 7 -8.79 2.54 27.19
N ILE A 8 -8.30 2.56 25.95
CA ILE A 8 -7.30 1.60 25.45
C ILE A 8 -5.90 2.19 25.27
N GLY A 9 -5.77 3.53 25.25
CA GLY A 9 -4.49 4.21 25.11
C GLY A 9 -3.41 3.70 26.07
N PRO A 10 -3.66 3.62 27.39
CA PRO A 10 -2.68 3.13 28.35
C PRO A 10 -2.24 1.68 28.13
N ILE A 11 -3.12 0.83 27.55
CA ILE A 11 -2.81 -0.56 27.24
C ILE A 11 -1.92 -0.64 26.00
N LEU A 12 -2.15 0.21 25.00
CA LEU A 12 -1.41 0.19 23.73
C LEU A 12 0.06 0.61 23.86
N VAL A 13 0.44 1.31 24.93
CA VAL A 13 1.84 1.71 25.20
C VAL A 13 2.65 0.65 25.94
N LEU A 14 2.03 -0.42 26.43
CA LEU A 14 2.74 -1.51 27.09
C LEU A 14 3.64 -2.24 26.07
N PRO A 15 4.90 -2.54 26.42
CA PRO A 15 5.92 -2.99 25.46
C PRO A 15 5.60 -4.33 24.78
N TYR A 16 4.79 -5.18 25.44
CA TYR A 16 4.42 -6.49 24.89
C TYR A 16 3.14 -6.46 24.03
N VAL A 17 2.32 -5.40 24.11
CA VAL A 17 1.05 -5.31 23.36
C VAL A 17 1.23 -5.29 21.85
N PRO A 18 2.20 -4.55 21.26
CA PRO A 18 2.46 -4.63 19.84
C PRO A 18 2.82 -6.04 19.35
N LEU A 19 3.59 -6.77 20.15
CA LEU A 19 3.96 -8.16 19.84
C LEU A 19 2.74 -9.09 19.87
N LEU A 20 1.92 -9.00 20.91
CA LEU A 20 0.68 -9.79 21.00
C LEU A 20 -0.30 -9.47 19.88
N ALA A 21 -0.46 -8.18 19.55
CA ALA A 21 -1.32 -7.74 18.45
C ALA A 21 -0.82 -8.28 17.09
N SER A 22 0.50 -8.30 16.87
CA SER A 22 1.10 -8.86 15.66
C SER A 22 0.85 -10.36 15.55
N TRP A 23 1.02 -11.11 16.63
CA TRP A 23 0.70 -12.54 16.65
C TRP A 23 -0.79 -12.81 16.47
N ALA A 24 -1.65 -12.01 17.10
CA ALA A 24 -3.11 -12.13 16.91
C ALA A 24 -3.51 -11.89 15.45
N GLY A 25 -2.93 -10.87 14.80
CA GLY A 25 -3.13 -10.62 13.37
C GLY A 25 -2.65 -11.77 12.51
N PHE A 26 -1.44 -12.24 12.72
CA PHE A 26 -0.88 -13.38 11.99
C PHE A 26 -1.76 -14.64 12.14
N LEU A 27 -2.18 -14.97 13.35
CA LEU A 27 -3.03 -16.13 13.60
C LEU A 27 -4.44 -15.96 12.99
N ASN A 28 -5.00 -14.75 13.02
CA ASN A 28 -6.26 -14.46 12.34
C ASN A 28 -6.15 -14.77 10.84
N ASP A 29 -5.14 -14.22 10.18
CA ASP A 29 -4.97 -14.36 8.73
C ASP A 29 -4.66 -15.81 8.34
N LEU A 30 -3.87 -16.50 9.16
CA LEU A 30 -3.53 -17.90 8.93
C LEU A 30 -4.74 -18.83 9.13
N LEU A 31 -5.53 -18.63 10.19
CA LEU A 31 -6.60 -19.56 10.59
C LEU A 31 -7.93 -19.26 9.89
N ALA A 32 -8.22 -18.00 9.55
CA ALA A 32 -9.50 -17.58 8.99
C ALA A 32 -9.92 -18.41 7.75
N PRO A 33 -9.06 -18.65 6.74
CA PRO A 33 -9.45 -19.43 5.57
C PRO A 33 -9.88 -20.86 5.93
N PHE A 34 -9.17 -21.50 6.86
CA PHE A 34 -9.50 -22.86 7.30
C PHE A 34 -10.78 -22.89 8.12
N LEU A 35 -10.92 -22.01 9.11
CA LEU A 35 -12.11 -21.95 9.96
C LEU A 35 -13.38 -21.64 9.16
N LEU A 36 -13.30 -20.75 8.17
CA LEU A 36 -14.41 -20.39 7.29
C LEU A 36 -14.78 -21.52 6.32
N SER A 37 -13.82 -22.33 5.88
CA SER A 37 -14.05 -23.40 4.91
C SER A 37 -14.88 -24.56 5.49
N PHE A 38 -14.75 -24.85 6.77
CA PHE A 38 -15.47 -25.97 7.40
C PHE A 38 -16.79 -25.52 8.04
N GLN A 39 -17.89 -26.19 7.75
CA GLN A 39 -19.22 -25.81 8.25
C GLN A 39 -19.30 -25.73 9.78
N ARG A 40 -18.60 -26.63 10.50
CA ARG A 40 -18.63 -26.69 11.97
C ARG A 40 -17.92 -25.50 12.64
N THR A 41 -16.86 -24.97 12.02
CA THR A 41 -16.04 -23.90 12.56
C THR A 41 -16.33 -22.53 11.92
N ARG A 42 -17.11 -22.49 10.84
CA ARG A 42 -17.40 -21.31 10.04
C ARG A 42 -17.90 -20.11 10.84
N ILE A 43 -18.88 -20.35 11.73
CA ILE A 43 -19.46 -19.28 12.56
C ILE A 43 -18.39 -18.70 13.49
N PHE A 44 -17.55 -19.56 14.09
CA PHE A 44 -16.44 -19.11 14.93
C PHE A 44 -15.40 -18.33 14.10
N GLY A 45 -15.00 -18.84 12.94
CA GLY A 45 -14.10 -18.14 12.01
C GLY A 45 -14.65 -16.79 11.59
N PHE A 46 -15.94 -16.70 11.30
CA PHE A 46 -16.58 -15.44 10.95
C PHE A 46 -16.58 -14.44 12.11
N ALA A 47 -16.93 -14.90 13.31
CA ALA A 47 -16.87 -14.06 14.51
C ALA A 47 -15.45 -13.54 14.78
N MET A 48 -14.44 -14.38 14.60
CA MET A 48 -13.03 -14.00 14.71
C MET A 48 -12.65 -12.90 13.71
N VAL A 49 -13.04 -13.05 12.44
CA VAL A 49 -12.82 -12.03 11.40
C VAL A 49 -13.52 -10.72 11.74
N VAL A 50 -14.80 -10.77 12.19
CA VAL A 50 -15.55 -9.57 12.56
C VAL A 50 -14.88 -8.84 13.72
N VAL A 51 -14.52 -9.55 14.79
CA VAL A 51 -13.86 -8.96 15.97
C VAL A 51 -12.53 -8.34 15.59
N PHE A 52 -11.69 -9.08 14.86
CA PHE A 52 -10.37 -8.60 14.43
C PHE A 52 -10.47 -7.33 13.57
N HIS A 53 -11.30 -7.35 12.54
CA HIS A 53 -11.44 -6.19 11.64
C HIS A 53 -12.18 -5.02 12.29
N SER A 54 -13.05 -5.25 13.27
CA SER A 54 -13.64 -4.17 14.07
C SER A 54 -12.59 -3.49 14.95
N ILE A 55 -11.72 -4.26 15.60
CA ILE A 55 -10.61 -3.72 16.40
C ILE A 55 -9.62 -2.95 15.51
N THR A 56 -9.26 -3.51 14.37
CA THR A 56 -8.35 -2.82 13.42
C THR A 56 -8.94 -1.52 12.89
N HIS A 57 -10.26 -1.47 12.63
CA HIS A 57 -10.94 -0.23 12.24
C HIS A 57 -10.88 0.86 13.33
N LEU A 58 -11.01 0.46 14.60
CA LEU A 58 -10.93 1.38 15.73
C LEU A 58 -9.51 1.90 15.99
N LEU A 59 -8.48 1.06 15.72
CA LEU A 59 -7.09 1.39 16.03
C LEU A 59 -6.33 2.06 14.87
N PHE A 60 -6.77 1.82 13.63
CA PHE A 60 -6.06 2.26 12.44
C PHE A 60 -7.04 2.92 11.46
N ASP A 61 -6.62 4.03 10.87
CA ASP A 61 -7.37 4.68 9.80
C ASP A 61 -7.09 3.97 8.45
N ILE A 62 -7.70 2.81 8.29
CA ILE A 62 -7.56 1.95 7.09
C ILE A 62 -8.81 1.98 6.19
N GLY A 63 -9.65 3.00 6.37
CA GLY A 63 -10.80 3.28 5.52
C GLY A 63 -11.80 2.11 5.43
N ILE A 64 -12.17 1.74 4.21
CA ILE A 64 -13.21 0.73 3.92
C ILE A 64 -12.71 -0.73 4.06
N PHE A 65 -11.41 -0.95 4.19
CA PHE A 65 -10.81 -2.29 4.16
C PHE A 65 -11.43 -3.29 5.16
N PRO A 66 -11.67 -2.95 6.44
CA PRO A 66 -12.28 -3.88 7.40
C PRO A 66 -13.67 -4.36 6.98
N PHE A 67 -14.48 -3.46 6.42
CA PHE A 67 -15.83 -3.79 5.93
C PHE A 67 -15.78 -4.73 4.72
N LEU A 68 -14.81 -4.52 3.82
CA LEU A 68 -14.59 -5.42 2.68
C LEU A 68 -14.20 -6.81 3.15
N MET A 69 -13.32 -6.94 4.13
CA MET A 69 -12.89 -8.23 4.66
C MET A 69 -14.03 -8.98 5.35
N ILE A 70 -14.84 -8.29 6.16
CA ILE A 70 -16.03 -8.88 6.78
C ILE A 70 -17.04 -9.32 5.70
N SER A 71 -17.28 -8.47 4.70
CA SER A 71 -18.21 -8.80 3.60
C SER A 71 -17.72 -10.00 2.79
N ASN A 72 -16.43 -10.06 2.46
CA ASN A 72 -15.86 -11.19 1.73
C ASN A 72 -15.93 -12.51 2.53
N ALA A 73 -15.80 -12.45 3.85
CA ALA A 73 -15.95 -13.64 4.70
C ALA A 73 -17.37 -14.26 4.60
N THR A 74 -18.38 -13.48 4.20
CA THR A 74 -19.75 -14.01 3.99
C THR A 74 -19.85 -14.94 2.79
N LEU A 75 -18.90 -14.87 1.83
CA LEU A 75 -18.87 -15.75 0.66
C LEU A 75 -18.67 -17.25 1.02
N PHE A 76 -18.16 -17.53 2.20
CA PHE A 76 -18.01 -18.88 2.70
C PHE A 76 -19.33 -19.50 3.18
N PHE A 77 -20.38 -18.69 3.39
CA PHE A 77 -21.69 -19.17 3.80
C PHE A 77 -22.48 -19.71 2.61
N ASP A 78 -23.52 -20.51 2.91
CA ASP A 78 -24.44 -21.01 1.89
C ASP A 78 -25.04 -19.83 1.10
N PRO A 79 -25.10 -19.88 -0.24
CA PRO A 79 -25.63 -18.79 -1.06
C PRO A 79 -27.05 -18.34 -0.70
N SER A 80 -27.82 -19.21 -0.02
CA SER A 80 -29.17 -18.88 0.44
C SER A 80 -29.21 -18.10 1.77
N TRP A 81 -28.07 -17.87 2.43
CA TRP A 81 -28.06 -17.24 3.75
C TRP A 81 -28.71 -15.84 3.78
N PRO A 82 -28.61 -14.98 2.73
CA PRO A 82 -29.27 -13.69 2.77
C PRO A 82 -30.80 -13.78 2.82
N ARG A 83 -31.38 -14.87 2.27
CA ARG A 83 -32.83 -15.13 2.33
C ARG A 83 -33.35 -15.41 3.73
N ARG A 84 -32.47 -15.72 4.69
CA ARG A 84 -32.81 -15.94 6.10
C ARG A 84 -32.93 -14.63 6.88
N ILE A 85 -32.49 -13.50 6.30
CA ILE A 85 -32.56 -12.17 6.92
C ILE A 85 -33.99 -11.61 6.71
N PRO A 86 -34.72 -11.28 7.79
CA PRO A 86 -36.02 -10.63 7.68
C PRO A 86 -35.93 -9.35 6.85
N GLY A 87 -36.82 -9.18 5.86
CA GLY A 87 -36.83 -8.02 4.94
C GLY A 87 -36.01 -8.23 3.67
N VAL A 88 -34.87 -8.91 3.71
CA VAL A 88 -34.04 -9.23 2.52
C VAL A 88 -34.69 -10.36 1.69
N ARG A 89 -35.42 -11.25 2.34
CA ARG A 89 -36.15 -12.35 1.69
C ARG A 89 -37.02 -11.87 0.53
N ARG A 90 -37.71 -10.74 0.67
CA ARG A 90 -38.60 -10.17 -0.37
C ARG A 90 -37.86 -9.77 -1.66
N LEU A 91 -36.57 -9.41 -1.57
CA LEU A 91 -35.77 -9.04 -2.73
C LEU A 91 -35.43 -10.26 -3.62
N PHE A 92 -35.51 -11.46 -3.06
CA PHE A 92 -35.22 -12.73 -3.73
C PHE A 92 -36.47 -13.57 -4.00
N GLU A 93 -37.67 -13.06 -3.71
CA GLU A 93 -38.92 -13.71 -4.04
C GLU A 93 -39.15 -13.60 -5.55
N GLY A 94 -38.97 -14.70 -6.26
CA GLY A 94 -39.13 -14.82 -7.72
C GLY A 94 -37.87 -15.34 -8.45
N GLU A 95 -36.74 -15.37 -7.84
CA GLU A 95 -35.56 -16.05 -8.39
C GLU A 95 -35.73 -17.58 -8.23
N ARG A 96 -36.05 -18.21 -9.33
CA ARG A 96 -36.00 -19.69 -9.43
C ARG A 96 -34.56 -20.12 -9.28
N GLY A 97 -34.32 -21.04 -8.36
CA GLY A 97 -33.13 -21.77 -8.00
C GLY A 97 -31.79 -21.32 -8.58
N VAL A 98 -30.75 -21.42 -7.77
CA VAL A 98 -29.37 -21.25 -8.25
C VAL A 98 -29.22 -22.10 -9.52
N PRO A 99 -28.81 -21.53 -10.67
CA PRO A 99 -28.56 -22.34 -11.85
C PRO A 99 -27.64 -23.50 -11.44
N GLU A 100 -28.05 -24.75 -11.70
CA GLU A 100 -27.08 -25.84 -11.62
C GLU A 100 -25.99 -25.54 -12.65
N PHE A 101 -24.90 -24.99 -12.16
CA PHE A 101 -23.68 -24.88 -12.98
C PHE A 101 -23.33 -26.32 -13.35
N GLY A 102 -23.55 -26.64 -14.63
CA GLY A 102 -23.22 -27.96 -15.18
C GLY A 102 -21.77 -28.28 -14.76
N ARG A 103 -21.55 -29.50 -14.30
CA ARG A 103 -20.29 -30.01 -13.74
C ARG A 103 -19.06 -29.92 -14.62
N SER A 104 -19.17 -29.47 -15.86
CA SER A 104 -18.01 -29.28 -16.73
C SER A 104 -17.46 -27.86 -16.60
N VAL A 105 -16.48 -27.69 -15.73
CA VAL A 105 -15.66 -26.47 -15.72
C VAL A 105 -14.93 -26.43 -17.07
N ARG A 106 -15.17 -25.37 -17.85
CA ARG A 106 -14.54 -25.23 -19.16
C ARG A 106 -13.03 -25.07 -18.99
N ALA A 107 -12.24 -25.79 -19.77
CA ALA A 107 -10.78 -25.78 -19.67
C ALA A 107 -10.17 -24.37 -19.70
N TRP A 108 -10.75 -23.45 -20.48
CA TRP A 108 -10.29 -22.07 -20.52
C TRP A 108 -10.48 -21.34 -19.16
N ALA A 109 -11.56 -21.64 -18.42
CA ALA A 109 -11.78 -21.04 -17.11
C ALA A 109 -10.73 -21.51 -16.10
N VAL A 110 -10.38 -22.82 -16.14
CA VAL A 110 -9.28 -23.37 -15.32
C VAL A 110 -7.97 -22.71 -15.72
N ALA A 111 -7.69 -22.54 -17.00
CA ALA A 111 -6.48 -21.90 -17.49
C ALA A 111 -6.38 -20.43 -17.03
N LEU A 112 -7.47 -19.66 -17.08
CA LEU A 112 -7.49 -18.28 -16.58
C LEU A 112 -7.25 -18.19 -15.07
N VAL A 113 -7.87 -19.09 -14.29
CA VAL A 113 -7.64 -19.14 -12.83
C VAL A 113 -6.19 -19.52 -12.54
N ALA A 114 -5.65 -20.52 -13.23
CA ALA A 114 -4.25 -20.93 -13.06
C ALA A 114 -3.28 -19.81 -13.44
N LEU A 115 -3.53 -19.10 -14.55
CA LEU A 115 -2.73 -17.94 -14.97
C LEU A 115 -2.80 -16.83 -13.92
N HIS A 116 -4.00 -16.50 -13.42
CA HIS A 116 -4.18 -15.48 -12.39
C HIS A 116 -3.44 -15.85 -11.10
N LEU A 117 -3.58 -17.10 -10.62
CA LEU A 117 -2.87 -17.57 -9.43
C LEU A 117 -1.35 -17.54 -9.63
N SER A 118 -0.86 -17.96 -10.80
CA SER A 118 0.55 -17.88 -11.14
C SER A 118 1.06 -16.44 -11.10
N PHE A 119 0.30 -15.50 -11.67
CA PHE A 119 0.62 -14.07 -11.61
C PHE A 119 0.67 -13.56 -10.15
N GLN A 120 -0.33 -13.91 -9.35
CA GLN A 120 -0.40 -13.49 -7.94
C GLN A 120 0.75 -14.02 -7.08
N VAL A 121 1.30 -15.19 -7.43
CA VAL A 121 2.47 -15.75 -6.73
C VAL A 121 3.78 -15.18 -7.28
N LEU A 122 3.96 -15.17 -8.59
CA LEU A 122 5.25 -14.84 -9.22
C LEU A 122 5.51 -13.33 -9.25
N PHE A 123 4.49 -12.52 -9.52
CA PHE A 123 4.68 -11.08 -9.68
C PHE A 123 5.16 -10.36 -8.41
N PRO A 124 4.70 -10.68 -7.19
CA PRO A 124 5.25 -10.12 -5.96
C PRO A 124 6.73 -10.45 -5.74
N LEU A 125 7.19 -11.59 -6.22
CA LEU A 125 8.59 -12.02 -6.05
C LEU A 125 9.60 -11.14 -6.81
N ARG A 126 9.14 -10.31 -7.75
CA ARG A 126 10.02 -9.39 -8.49
C ARG A 126 10.80 -8.42 -7.58
N THR A 127 10.33 -8.18 -6.34
CA THR A 127 11.03 -7.34 -5.38
C THR A 127 12.44 -7.82 -5.09
N PHE A 128 12.67 -9.12 -5.15
CA PHE A 128 13.99 -9.72 -4.93
C PHE A 128 14.98 -9.47 -6.07
N ALA A 129 14.49 -9.07 -7.25
CA ALA A 129 15.34 -8.76 -8.39
C ALA A 129 16.07 -7.41 -8.29
N TYR A 130 15.60 -6.51 -7.39
CA TYR A 130 16.19 -5.17 -7.27
C TYR A 130 17.38 -5.11 -6.30
N GLY A 131 17.51 -6.09 -5.38
CA GLY A 131 18.53 -6.07 -4.33
C GLY A 131 18.30 -4.95 -3.30
N GLY A 132 19.16 -4.90 -2.27
CA GLY A 132 19.09 -3.86 -1.24
C GLY A 132 17.83 -3.92 -0.35
N ASP A 133 17.57 -2.84 0.37
CA ASP A 133 16.38 -2.72 1.24
C ASP A 133 15.19 -2.16 0.46
N VAL A 134 14.22 -3.03 0.17
CA VAL A 134 13.00 -2.65 -0.53
C VAL A 134 12.14 -1.64 0.24
N LEU A 135 12.23 -1.59 1.57
CA LEU A 135 11.53 -0.57 2.37
C LEU A 135 12.16 0.81 2.18
N TRP A 136 13.42 0.86 1.75
CA TRP A 136 14.12 2.10 1.41
C TRP A 136 13.81 2.57 -0.01
N HIS A 137 14.16 1.76 -1.02
CA HIS A 137 14.08 2.18 -2.42
C HIS A 137 12.69 1.97 -3.06
N GLU A 138 11.80 1.17 -2.48
CA GLU A 138 10.42 0.83 -2.92
C GLU A 138 10.27 0.24 -4.32
N GLN A 139 11.35 -0.07 -5.02
CA GLN A 139 11.27 -0.71 -6.31
C GLN A 139 10.65 -2.11 -6.19
N GLY A 140 9.62 -2.36 -6.99
CA GLY A 140 8.87 -3.61 -6.90
C GLY A 140 7.98 -3.76 -5.66
N MET A 141 7.91 -2.78 -4.75
CA MET A 141 7.11 -2.86 -3.54
C MET A 141 5.60 -2.89 -3.82
N ARG A 142 5.13 -2.11 -4.80
CA ARG A 142 3.72 -2.16 -5.22
C ARG A 142 3.40 -3.54 -5.77
N TRP A 143 2.24 -4.09 -5.40
CA TRP A 143 1.83 -5.46 -5.75
C TRP A 143 2.73 -6.55 -5.16
N SER A 144 3.44 -6.25 -4.08
CA SER A 144 4.23 -7.21 -3.35
C SER A 144 3.59 -7.50 -2.03
N TRP A 145 3.13 -8.35 -1.49
CA TRP A 145 2.48 -8.62 -0.18
C TRP A 145 3.02 -7.81 1.03
N ARG A 146 3.71 -6.70 0.78
CA ARG A 146 4.33 -5.82 1.79
C ARG A 146 3.37 -4.67 2.15
N VAL A 147 2.28 -5.01 2.84
CA VAL A 147 1.28 -4.03 3.27
C VAL A 147 1.68 -3.49 4.64
N MET A 148 1.68 -2.17 4.81
CA MET A 148 1.91 -1.46 6.07
C MET A 148 3.22 -1.80 6.81
N LEU A 149 4.24 -2.30 6.12
CA LEU A 149 5.52 -2.65 6.72
C LEU A 149 6.43 -1.44 6.95
N ARG A 150 6.10 -0.30 6.37
CA ARG A 150 6.92 0.91 6.48
C ARG A 150 6.08 2.13 6.82
N LYS A 151 6.67 3.02 7.60
CA LYS A 151 6.26 4.42 7.74
C LYS A 151 7.45 5.28 7.37
N LYS A 152 7.33 6.07 6.31
CA LYS A 152 8.33 7.05 5.92
C LYS A 152 7.84 8.44 6.29
N THR A 153 8.75 9.25 6.80
CA THR A 153 8.54 10.67 7.08
C THR A 153 9.78 11.44 6.65
N GLY A 154 9.62 12.67 6.23
CA GLY A 154 10.75 13.46 5.77
C GLY A 154 10.33 14.73 5.07
N ASP A 155 11.24 15.29 4.31
CA ASP A 155 11.01 16.47 3.47
C ASP A 155 11.71 16.33 2.13
N VAL A 156 11.12 16.97 1.11
CA VAL A 156 11.66 16.99 -0.25
C VAL A 156 11.54 18.40 -0.82
N SER A 157 12.67 18.93 -1.24
CA SER A 157 12.75 20.15 -2.06
C SER A 157 13.55 19.88 -3.33
N PHE A 158 13.35 20.73 -4.32
CA PHE A 158 14.05 20.63 -5.60
C PHE A 158 14.97 21.81 -5.79
N ARG A 159 16.21 21.53 -6.21
CA ARG A 159 17.16 22.54 -6.67
C ARG A 159 17.07 22.59 -8.19
N VAL A 160 16.79 23.77 -8.72
CA VAL A 160 16.57 24.00 -10.14
C VAL A 160 17.67 24.89 -10.69
N ARG A 161 18.24 24.48 -11.82
CA ARG A 161 19.10 25.29 -12.68
C ARG A 161 18.40 25.51 -14.01
N ALA A 162 18.58 26.68 -14.57
CA ALA A 162 18.14 27.01 -15.93
C ALA A 162 19.02 28.13 -16.48
N ARG A 163 19.04 28.30 -17.81
CA ARG A 163 19.87 29.31 -18.48
C ARG A 163 19.61 30.74 -17.97
N GLU A 164 18.36 31.04 -17.65
CA GLU A 164 17.89 32.37 -17.21
C GLU A 164 18.09 32.62 -15.71
N LEU A 165 18.61 31.64 -14.99
CA LEU A 165 18.86 31.74 -13.55
C LEU A 165 20.35 31.95 -13.27
N ASP A 166 20.71 33.04 -12.61
CA ASP A 166 22.10 33.33 -12.20
C ASP A 166 22.64 32.34 -11.15
N ARG A 167 21.75 31.66 -10.44
CA ARG A 167 22.06 30.65 -9.40
C ARG A 167 20.92 29.66 -9.22
N GLU A 168 21.24 28.55 -8.59
CA GLU A 168 20.25 27.55 -8.22
C GLU A 168 19.08 28.16 -7.43
N LYS A 169 17.88 27.76 -7.80
CA LYS A 169 16.66 28.16 -7.10
C LYS A 169 16.08 26.95 -6.39
N VAL A 170 15.80 27.08 -5.10
CA VAL A 170 15.11 26.05 -4.33
C VAL A 170 13.61 26.19 -4.54
N VAL A 171 12.98 25.09 -4.91
CA VAL A 171 11.55 24.99 -5.14
C VAL A 171 10.99 23.92 -4.17
N PRO A 172 10.23 24.33 -3.15
CA PRO A 172 9.62 23.36 -2.25
C PRO A 172 8.54 22.56 -2.99
N SER A 173 8.43 21.28 -2.69
CA SER A 173 7.41 20.40 -3.27
C SER A 173 5.98 20.89 -3.02
N THR A 174 5.75 21.55 -1.88
CA THR A 174 4.46 22.14 -1.50
C THR A 174 3.98 23.27 -2.42
N ARG A 175 4.84 23.77 -3.31
CA ARG A 175 4.43 24.70 -4.37
C ARG A 175 3.50 24.05 -5.39
N TYR A 176 3.63 22.74 -5.60
CA TYR A 176 2.89 21.97 -6.60
C TYR A 176 1.90 20.98 -5.98
N LEU A 177 2.12 20.62 -4.72
CA LEU A 177 1.37 19.59 -4.02
C LEU A 177 0.65 20.14 -2.80
N THR A 178 -0.52 19.59 -2.52
CA THR A 178 -1.17 19.76 -1.22
C THR A 178 -0.34 19.05 -0.13
N LEU A 179 -0.58 19.39 1.14
CA LEU A 179 0.14 18.75 2.25
C LEU A 179 -0.02 17.22 2.23
N LEU A 180 -1.22 16.70 1.94
CA LEU A 180 -1.47 15.26 1.85
C LEU A 180 -0.66 14.63 0.72
N GLN A 181 -0.65 15.23 -0.47
CA GLN A 181 0.13 14.73 -1.60
C GLN A 181 1.63 14.77 -1.31
N HIS A 182 2.12 15.83 -0.63
CA HIS A 182 3.50 15.92 -0.20
C HIS A 182 3.87 14.78 0.76
N MET A 183 3.04 14.53 1.77
CA MET A 183 3.27 13.44 2.74
C MET A 183 3.32 12.07 2.07
N GLU A 184 2.50 11.83 1.06
CA GLU A 184 2.51 10.58 0.28
C GLU A 184 3.76 10.46 -0.61
N MET A 185 4.18 11.55 -1.24
CA MET A 185 5.31 11.58 -2.18
C MET A 185 6.67 11.41 -1.50
N VAL A 186 6.86 12.01 -0.33
CA VAL A 186 8.16 12.16 0.36
C VAL A 186 8.96 10.86 0.47
N GLY A 187 8.29 9.75 0.71
CA GLY A 187 8.96 8.46 0.86
C GLY A 187 9.05 7.62 -0.42
N GLN A 188 8.57 8.12 -1.56
CA GLN A 188 8.42 7.34 -2.79
C GLN A 188 9.31 7.91 -3.92
N PRO A 189 10.47 7.29 -4.22
CA PRO A 189 11.43 7.82 -5.20
C PRO A 189 10.85 8.05 -6.59
N ASP A 190 9.93 7.19 -7.04
CA ASP A 190 9.26 7.33 -8.33
C ASP A 190 8.33 8.55 -8.38
N LEU A 191 7.64 8.88 -7.30
CA LEU A 191 6.82 10.09 -7.23
C LEU A 191 7.69 11.36 -7.15
N ILE A 192 8.86 11.30 -6.48
CA ILE A 192 9.84 12.38 -6.48
C ILE A 192 10.34 12.63 -7.91
N LEU A 193 10.68 11.58 -8.66
CA LEU A 193 11.08 11.67 -10.06
C LEU A 193 9.97 12.28 -10.93
N GLN A 194 8.73 11.84 -10.78
CA GLN A 194 7.57 12.38 -11.50
C GLN A 194 7.37 13.87 -11.22
N LEU A 195 7.51 14.29 -9.95
CA LEU A 195 7.39 15.70 -9.60
C LEU A 195 8.55 16.52 -10.16
N ALA A 196 9.77 15.98 -10.18
CA ALA A 196 10.92 16.66 -10.81
C ALA A 196 10.67 16.95 -12.29
N HIS A 197 10.14 15.97 -13.03
CA HIS A 197 9.74 16.16 -14.44
C HIS A 197 8.62 17.19 -14.59
N HIS A 198 7.64 17.19 -13.68
CA HIS A 198 6.56 18.18 -13.70
C HIS A 198 7.10 19.61 -13.45
N VAL A 199 8.03 19.77 -12.50
CA VAL A 199 8.69 21.04 -12.22
C VAL A 199 9.45 21.54 -13.43
N ALA A 200 10.23 20.67 -14.09
CA ALA A 200 10.96 21.03 -15.31
C ALA A 200 9.99 21.51 -16.41
N ALA A 201 8.97 20.70 -16.71
CA ALA A 201 7.99 21.04 -17.74
C ALA A 201 7.19 22.33 -17.43
N ASP A 202 6.93 22.64 -16.16
CA ASP A 202 6.27 23.88 -15.77
C ASP A 202 7.19 25.09 -16.00
N LEU A 203 8.47 24.98 -15.67
CA LEU A 203 9.44 26.04 -15.90
C LEU A 203 9.71 26.27 -17.38
N GLU A 204 9.83 25.22 -18.18
CA GLU A 204 9.97 25.32 -19.64
C GLU A 204 8.79 26.04 -20.28
N ARG A 205 7.55 25.73 -19.85
CA ARG A 205 6.34 26.46 -20.30
C ARG A 205 6.35 27.93 -19.91
N ARG A 206 7.07 28.31 -18.88
CA ARG A 206 7.27 29.71 -18.44
C ARG A 206 8.40 30.42 -19.16
N GLY A 207 9.07 29.75 -20.12
CA GLY A 207 10.13 30.32 -20.92
C GLY A 207 11.55 30.17 -20.36
N TYR A 208 11.75 29.27 -19.39
CA TYR A 208 13.08 28.86 -18.95
C TYR A 208 13.63 27.79 -19.90
N HIS A 209 14.94 27.85 -20.18
CA HIS A 209 15.64 26.92 -21.07
C HIS A 209 16.71 26.14 -20.33
N ASP A 210 17.03 24.94 -20.86
CA ASP A 210 18.05 24.05 -20.30
C ASP A 210 17.80 23.77 -18.81
N VAL A 211 16.54 23.43 -18.46
CA VAL A 211 16.13 23.23 -17.08
C VAL A 211 16.67 21.89 -16.57
N GLU A 212 17.46 21.96 -15.49
CA GLU A 212 17.94 20.81 -14.71
C GLU A 212 17.26 20.81 -13.34
N VAL A 213 16.85 19.64 -12.86
CA VAL A 213 16.17 19.49 -11.57
C VAL A 213 16.86 18.43 -10.73
N TYR A 214 17.32 18.81 -9.57
CA TYR A 214 17.96 17.96 -8.56
C TYR A 214 17.04 17.86 -7.34
N ALA A 215 16.97 16.71 -6.69
CA ALA A 215 16.18 16.55 -5.47
C ALA A 215 17.06 16.55 -4.21
N ASP A 216 16.63 17.31 -3.20
CA ASP A 216 17.12 17.21 -1.84
C ASP A 216 16.05 16.55 -0.98
N ALA A 217 16.18 15.24 -0.79
CA ALA A 217 15.19 14.39 -0.16
C ALA A 217 15.78 13.71 1.07
N TRP A 218 15.30 14.09 2.25
CA TRP A 218 15.71 13.50 3.54
C TRP A 218 14.55 12.72 4.14
N VAL A 219 14.77 11.42 4.39
CA VAL A 219 13.70 10.50 4.76
C VAL A 219 14.13 9.62 5.92
N SER A 220 13.24 9.50 6.91
CA SER A 220 13.30 8.52 7.99
C SER A 220 12.38 7.34 7.66
N VAL A 221 12.84 6.14 7.88
CA VAL A 221 12.06 4.90 7.73
C VAL A 221 11.88 4.25 9.08
N ASN A 222 10.64 4.04 9.50
CA ASN A 222 10.27 3.37 10.75
C ASN A 222 10.95 3.96 12.00
N GLY A 223 11.10 5.30 12.04
CA GLY A 223 11.67 6.01 13.17
C GLY A 223 13.21 5.99 13.27
N ARG A 224 13.91 5.45 12.26
CA ARG A 224 15.38 5.53 12.16
C ARG A 224 15.82 6.96 11.85
N PRO A 225 17.08 7.33 12.09
CA PRO A 225 17.61 8.63 11.67
C PRO A 225 17.34 8.92 10.20
N ALA A 226 17.00 10.17 9.89
CA ALA A 226 16.77 10.58 8.51
C ALA A 226 18.06 10.49 7.70
N ALA A 227 17.96 9.98 6.49
CA ALA A 227 19.05 9.90 5.54
C ALA A 227 18.60 10.40 4.16
N ARG A 228 19.55 10.70 3.31
CA ARG A 228 19.28 11.18 1.96
C ARG A 228 18.81 10.04 1.08
N LEU A 229 17.62 10.17 0.50
CA LEU A 229 16.96 9.12 -0.31
C LEU A 229 17.36 9.18 -1.79
N ILE A 230 17.61 10.39 -2.30
CA ILE A 230 17.94 10.64 -3.71
C ILE A 230 19.37 11.15 -3.82
N GLU A 231 20.10 10.70 -4.82
CA GLU A 231 21.45 11.17 -5.15
C GLU A 231 21.40 12.67 -5.48
N PRO A 232 22.12 13.54 -4.73
CA PRO A 232 21.95 14.97 -4.81
C PRO A 232 22.43 15.59 -6.12
N ASP A 233 23.36 14.93 -6.80
CA ASP A 233 24.03 15.46 -7.98
C ASP A 233 23.52 14.85 -9.29
N VAL A 234 22.44 14.06 -9.21
CA VAL A 234 21.78 13.47 -10.37
C VAL A 234 20.68 14.40 -10.87
N ASP A 235 20.83 14.85 -12.10
CA ASP A 235 19.77 15.58 -12.80
C ASP A 235 18.62 14.66 -13.15
N LEU A 236 17.51 14.81 -12.43
CA LEU A 236 16.33 13.95 -12.57
C LEU A 236 15.61 14.14 -13.91
N THR A 237 15.81 15.26 -14.61
CA THR A 237 15.20 15.48 -15.93
C THR A 237 15.71 14.49 -16.98
N LYS A 238 16.93 13.98 -16.78
CA LYS A 238 17.57 13.00 -17.67
C LYS A 238 17.26 11.55 -17.31
N ILE A 239 16.64 11.32 -16.14
CA ILE A 239 16.26 9.98 -15.68
C ILE A 239 14.88 9.63 -16.21
N ARG A 240 14.72 8.43 -16.75
CA ARG A 240 13.43 7.87 -17.13
C ARG A 240 13.00 6.83 -16.11
N ASP A 241 11.73 6.84 -15.75
CA ASP A 241 11.16 5.76 -14.95
C ASP A 241 11.26 4.44 -15.72
N SER A 242 11.72 3.40 -15.04
CA SER A 242 11.97 2.11 -15.68
C SER A 242 11.81 0.97 -14.67
N ILE A 243 11.67 -0.25 -15.22
CA ILE A 243 11.64 -1.48 -14.41
C ILE A 243 13.03 -1.94 -13.93
N TRP A 244 14.10 -1.29 -14.37
CA TRP A 244 15.45 -1.60 -13.96
C TRP A 244 15.83 -0.93 -12.65
N PRO A 245 16.84 -1.46 -11.92
CA PRO A 245 17.32 -0.83 -10.69
C PRO A 245 17.68 0.64 -10.87
N ALA A 246 17.08 1.50 -10.07
CA ALA A 246 17.23 2.96 -10.17
C ALA A 246 18.53 3.42 -9.51
N ARG A 247 19.42 4.01 -10.32
CA ARG A 247 20.73 4.49 -9.86
C ARG A 247 20.69 5.87 -9.17
N TYR A 248 19.56 6.54 -9.24
CA TYR A 248 19.35 7.85 -8.60
C TYR A 248 18.90 7.73 -7.13
N ILE A 249 18.65 6.51 -6.64
CA ILE A 249 18.29 6.25 -5.26
C ILE A 249 19.55 5.85 -4.49
N THR A 250 19.80 6.50 -3.36
CA THR A 250 20.93 6.18 -2.49
C THR A 250 20.77 4.78 -1.86
N PRO A 251 21.87 4.10 -1.53
CA PRO A 251 21.80 2.90 -0.70
C PRO A 251 21.11 3.18 0.64
N ALA A 252 20.44 2.15 1.20
CA ALA A 252 19.86 2.27 2.54
C ALA A 252 20.99 2.55 3.56
N PRO A 253 20.77 3.46 4.52
CA PRO A 253 21.73 3.70 5.58
C PRO A 253 21.94 2.41 6.39
N GLU A 254 23.17 2.15 6.76
CA GLU A 254 23.50 1.07 7.70
C GLU A 254 22.81 1.37 9.04
N GLY A 255 21.99 0.41 9.50
CA GLY A 255 21.13 0.53 10.67
C GLY A 255 21.83 0.28 12.00
#